data_1dd959655baae7f2901f2bb60c894751
#
_entry.id   1dd959655baae7f2901f2bb60c894751
#
_cell.length_a   1.000
_cell.length_b   1.000
_cell.length_c   1.000
_cell.angle_alpha   90.00
_cell.angle_beta   90.00
_cell.angle_gamma   90.00
#
_symmetry.space_group_name_H-M   'P 1'
#
loop_
_entity.id
_entity.type
_entity.pdbx_description
1 polymer ?
#
loop_
_entity_poly.entity_id
_entity_poly.type
_entity_poly.pdbx_seq_one_letter_code
_entity_poly.pdbx_strand_id
1 'polypeptide(L)'
;MTRRAKYRKRLPQLDGGPFLTDGGLETTLIFHEGWDLPCFAAFVLLDSDRGRKALRDYFRRYIPMAIEAGAGFILESPTWRANPDWGKKVGYSPDALVHVNRDAIDLMHQIRERFETTTSPMVVSGAIGPRGDGYDPGTLMRPDEAASYHAFQIGLFRDAGADLVSAFTMTSSSEAQGVALAAKAASMPCVIAFTLETDGLLPTGESLAQAIGTVDAATGNSPAYYMINCAHPTHFNHVLDADGAWIKRIRGLRANSSRCSHAELDNAPELDMGNPHELGGQYANLVRRFPHINILGGCCGTDHRHVHCISVACRRAA
;
A
#
# COMPACT_ATOMS: atom_id res chain seq x y z
N MET A 1 25.74 9.98 -1.65
CA MET A 1 25.95 8.77 -0.82
C MET A 1 24.69 7.92 -0.92
N THR A 2 24.81 6.65 -1.27
CA THR A 2 23.66 5.72 -1.30
C THR A 2 23.18 5.49 0.13
N ARG A 3 21.94 5.86 0.43
CA ARG A 3 21.32 5.61 1.74
C ARG A 3 21.13 4.10 1.91
N ARG A 4 21.37 3.60 3.12
CA ARG A 4 21.24 2.18 3.42
C ARG A 4 19.87 1.91 4.04
N ALA A 5 19.25 0.79 3.63
CA ALA A 5 18.08 0.26 4.30
C ALA A 5 18.36 0.01 5.79
N LYS A 6 17.46 0.45 6.66
CA LYS A 6 17.56 0.28 8.11
C LYS A 6 16.94 -1.02 8.59
N TYR A 7 15.79 -1.37 8.02
CA TYR A 7 14.94 -2.45 8.52
C TYR A 7 14.81 -3.65 7.58
N ARG A 8 15.49 -3.65 6.41
CA ARG A 8 15.37 -4.73 5.42
C ARG A 8 15.62 -6.13 5.98
N LYS A 9 16.52 -6.28 6.95
CA LYS A 9 16.83 -7.58 7.54
C LYS A 9 15.88 -7.99 8.68
N ARG A 10 15.21 -7.04 9.30
CA ARG A 10 14.25 -7.25 10.38
C ARG A 10 13.23 -6.13 10.35
N LEU A 11 12.04 -6.47 9.88
CA LEU A 11 10.91 -5.54 9.76
C LEU A 11 10.24 -5.39 11.14
N PRO A 12 10.26 -4.20 11.77
CA PRO A 12 9.75 -4.02 13.13
C PRO A 12 8.24 -4.25 13.24
N GLN A 13 7.46 -4.06 12.16
CA GLN A 13 6.03 -4.37 12.14
C GLN A 13 5.72 -5.86 12.33
N LEU A 14 6.70 -6.75 12.19
CA LEU A 14 6.53 -8.17 12.44
C LEU A 14 6.72 -8.56 13.91
N ASP A 15 7.27 -7.66 14.73
CA ASP A 15 7.47 -7.88 16.18
C ASP A 15 6.17 -7.75 17.00
N GLY A 16 5.02 -7.47 16.36
CA GLY A 16 3.68 -7.49 16.97
C GLY A 16 3.14 -6.13 17.43
N GLY A 17 3.96 -5.08 17.51
CA GLY A 17 3.50 -3.74 17.83
C GLY A 17 2.63 -3.10 16.72
N PRO A 18 1.77 -2.11 17.07
CA PRO A 18 0.93 -1.44 16.10
C PRO A 18 1.76 -0.59 15.13
N PHE A 19 1.34 -0.59 13.87
CA PHE A 19 1.87 0.27 12.82
C PHE A 19 0.73 1.01 12.12
N LEU A 20 0.95 2.29 11.83
CA LEU A 20 0.06 3.04 10.97
C LEU A 20 0.68 3.21 9.57
N THR A 21 -0.17 3.42 8.60
CA THR A 21 0.17 3.94 7.28
C THR A 21 -0.65 5.19 7.02
N ASP A 22 -0.45 5.83 5.88
CA ASP A 22 -1.25 6.96 5.42
C ASP A 22 -2.66 6.52 4.96
N GLY A 23 -3.42 7.48 4.43
CA GLY A 23 -4.70 7.29 3.75
C GLY A 23 -4.54 7.25 2.22
N GLY A 24 -5.59 7.69 1.51
CA GLY A 24 -5.58 7.82 0.06
C GLY A 24 -4.78 9.04 -0.39
N LEU A 25 -3.54 8.83 -0.83
CA LEU A 25 -2.65 9.90 -1.26
C LEU A 25 -3.23 10.65 -2.46
N GLU A 26 -3.53 9.94 -3.54
CA GLU A 26 -3.99 10.54 -4.78
C GLU A 26 -5.35 11.21 -4.60
N THR A 27 -6.28 10.55 -3.91
CA THR A 27 -7.62 11.13 -3.66
C THR A 27 -7.53 12.38 -2.77
N THR A 28 -6.64 12.42 -1.79
CA THR A 28 -6.41 13.62 -0.98
C THR A 28 -5.86 14.77 -1.83
N LEU A 29 -4.83 14.50 -2.63
CA LEU A 29 -4.18 15.53 -3.45
C LEU A 29 -5.12 16.08 -4.54
N ILE A 30 -5.88 15.21 -5.21
CA ILE A 30 -6.81 15.61 -6.27
C ILE A 30 -8.01 16.35 -5.69
N PHE A 31 -8.75 15.70 -4.80
CA PHE A 31 -10.08 16.20 -4.39
C PHE A 31 -10.03 17.24 -3.26
N HIS A 32 -9.03 17.18 -2.37
CA HIS A 32 -8.93 18.13 -1.27
C HIS A 32 -7.94 19.26 -1.52
N GLU A 33 -6.91 19.03 -2.34
CA GLU A 33 -5.84 20.01 -2.57
C GLU A 33 -5.83 20.57 -3.99
N GLY A 34 -6.66 20.02 -4.90
CA GLY A 34 -6.82 20.51 -6.26
C GLY A 34 -5.61 20.29 -7.17
N TRP A 35 -4.79 19.25 -6.89
CA TRP A 35 -3.72 18.86 -7.76
C TRP A 35 -4.25 18.11 -8.98
N ASP A 36 -3.68 18.41 -10.14
CA ASP A 36 -3.85 17.59 -11.33
C ASP A 36 -2.82 16.45 -11.30
N LEU A 37 -3.29 15.21 -11.20
CA LEU A 37 -2.47 14.01 -11.22
C LEU A 37 -2.89 13.14 -12.41
N PRO A 38 -2.24 13.28 -13.56
CA PRO A 38 -2.58 12.49 -14.75
C PRO A 38 -2.47 11.00 -14.43
N CYS A 39 -3.50 10.23 -14.77
CA CYS A 39 -3.56 8.80 -14.50
C CYS A 39 -3.38 8.42 -13.01
N PHE A 40 -3.74 9.28 -12.06
CA PHE A 40 -3.46 9.08 -10.62
C PHE A 40 -1.96 8.89 -10.31
N ALA A 41 -1.08 9.51 -11.09
CA ALA A 41 0.37 9.35 -10.95
C ALA A 41 0.96 10.38 -9.98
N ALA A 42 0.91 10.12 -8.68
CA ALA A 42 1.42 11.04 -7.65
C ALA A 42 2.93 11.32 -7.77
N PHE A 43 3.70 10.43 -8.41
CA PHE A 43 5.14 10.61 -8.60
C PHE A 43 5.51 11.85 -9.44
N VAL A 44 4.60 12.35 -10.29
CA VAL A 44 4.85 13.57 -11.10
C VAL A 44 5.09 14.81 -10.22
N LEU A 45 4.62 14.80 -8.99
CA LEU A 45 4.87 15.88 -8.03
C LEU A 45 6.35 15.99 -7.63
N LEU A 46 7.13 14.94 -7.83
CA LEU A 46 8.57 14.95 -7.53
C LEU A 46 9.38 15.83 -8.50
N ASP A 47 8.81 16.25 -9.62
CA ASP A 47 9.50 17.09 -10.59
C ASP A 47 9.58 18.57 -10.17
N SER A 48 8.86 18.97 -9.12
CA SER A 48 8.86 20.36 -8.66
C SER A 48 9.03 20.48 -7.13
N ASP A 49 9.63 21.56 -6.67
CA ASP A 49 9.74 21.87 -5.25
C ASP A 49 8.37 22.03 -4.58
N ARG A 50 7.40 22.60 -5.30
CA ARG A 50 6.01 22.72 -4.84
C ARG A 50 5.37 21.35 -4.63
N GLY A 51 5.54 20.44 -5.58
CA GLY A 51 5.01 19.07 -5.47
C GLY A 51 5.71 18.27 -4.36
N ARG A 52 7.06 18.35 -4.27
CA ARG A 52 7.82 17.74 -3.18
C ARG A 52 7.39 18.27 -1.80
N LYS A 53 7.05 19.56 -1.71
CA LYS A 53 6.50 20.15 -0.49
C LYS A 53 5.12 19.57 -0.18
N ALA A 54 4.23 19.46 -1.16
CA ALA A 54 2.89 18.87 -0.97
C ALA A 54 2.97 17.44 -0.45
N LEU A 55 3.84 16.59 -1.03
CA LEU A 55 4.07 15.24 -0.55
C LEU A 55 4.58 15.21 0.91
N ARG A 56 5.54 16.09 1.26
CA ARG A 56 6.00 16.20 2.66
C ARG A 56 4.88 16.65 3.62
N ASP A 57 4.07 17.61 3.20
CA ASP A 57 2.96 18.14 4.01
C ASP A 57 1.85 17.10 4.17
N TYR A 58 1.64 16.24 3.15
CA TYR A 58 0.73 15.11 3.24
C TYR A 58 1.14 14.16 4.38
N PHE A 59 2.37 13.65 4.41
CA PHE A 59 2.84 12.74 5.45
C PHE A 59 2.84 13.38 6.86
N ARG A 60 3.09 14.67 6.96
CA ARG A 60 3.05 15.41 8.24
C ARG A 60 1.70 15.38 8.94
N ARG A 61 0.63 15.03 8.25
CA ARG A 61 -0.72 14.89 8.85
C ARG A 61 -0.87 13.57 9.58
N TYR A 62 -0.15 12.53 9.17
CA TYR A 62 -0.28 11.17 9.70
C TYR A 62 0.78 10.80 10.73
N ILE A 63 2.00 11.23 10.52
CA ILE A 63 3.15 10.86 11.37
C ILE A 63 2.94 11.20 12.86
N PRO A 64 2.42 12.39 13.25
CA PRO A 64 2.15 12.70 14.65
C PRO A 64 1.20 11.71 15.32
N MET A 65 0.21 11.20 14.59
CA MET A 65 -0.75 10.22 15.11
C MET A 65 -0.06 8.90 15.48
N ALA A 66 0.91 8.45 14.68
CA ALA A 66 1.68 7.26 14.99
C ALA A 66 2.56 7.47 16.23
N ILE A 67 3.23 8.61 16.32
CA ILE A 67 4.08 8.97 17.47
C ILE A 67 3.24 9.02 18.75
N GLU A 68 2.11 9.73 18.74
CA GLU A 68 1.18 9.84 19.87
C GLU A 68 0.57 8.49 20.29
N ALA A 69 0.40 7.59 19.30
CA ALA A 69 -0.09 6.24 19.54
C ALA A 69 0.99 5.28 20.06
N GLY A 70 2.27 5.66 20.08
CA GLY A 70 3.36 4.73 20.30
C GLY A 70 3.45 3.66 19.22
N ALA A 71 2.96 3.93 18.02
CA ALA A 71 2.95 3.04 16.86
C ALA A 71 4.11 3.36 15.92
N GLY A 72 4.60 2.35 15.21
CA GLY A 72 5.46 2.59 14.06
C GLY A 72 4.68 3.17 12.87
N PHE A 73 5.40 3.60 11.84
CA PHE A 73 4.80 4.11 10.62
C PHE A 73 5.46 3.50 9.37
N ILE A 74 4.68 3.14 8.37
CA ILE A 74 5.20 2.71 7.06
C ILE A 74 5.07 3.88 6.10
N LEU A 75 6.22 4.37 5.63
CA LEU A 75 6.33 5.44 4.65
C LEU A 75 6.28 4.83 3.25
N GLU A 76 5.10 4.83 2.65
CA GLU A 76 4.91 4.35 1.27
C GLU A 76 5.31 5.44 0.27
N SER A 77 6.22 5.11 -0.66
CA SER A 77 6.63 6.07 -1.68
C SER A 77 5.49 6.37 -2.67
N PRO A 78 5.40 7.59 -3.24
CA PRO A 78 4.35 7.97 -4.17
C PRO A 78 4.57 7.38 -5.58
N THR A 79 4.85 6.06 -5.68
CA THR A 79 5.35 5.41 -6.89
C THR A 79 4.42 4.32 -7.45
N TRP A 80 3.17 4.26 -6.97
CA TRP A 80 2.20 3.25 -7.38
C TRP A 80 2.05 3.15 -8.92
N ARG A 81 2.06 4.28 -9.64
CA ARG A 81 2.03 4.36 -11.11
C ARG A 81 3.41 4.61 -11.75
N ALA A 82 4.53 4.57 -11.01
CA ALA A 82 5.86 4.86 -11.54
C ALA A 82 6.53 3.65 -12.22
N ASN A 83 5.75 2.82 -12.92
CA ASN A 83 6.21 1.70 -13.74
C ASN A 83 6.37 2.11 -15.22
N PRO A 84 7.00 1.27 -16.08
CA PRO A 84 7.29 1.64 -17.46
C PRO A 84 6.07 2.02 -18.31
N ASP A 85 4.96 1.29 -18.18
CA ASP A 85 3.78 1.52 -19.02
C ASP A 85 3.04 2.81 -18.62
N TRP A 86 2.84 3.04 -17.33
CA TRP A 86 2.22 4.27 -16.83
C TRP A 86 3.15 5.47 -16.95
N GLY A 87 4.45 5.30 -16.68
CA GLY A 87 5.44 6.37 -16.90
C GLY A 87 5.42 6.87 -18.34
N LYS A 88 5.38 5.95 -19.32
CA LYS A 88 5.25 6.31 -20.73
C LYS A 88 3.94 7.07 -21.03
N LYS A 89 2.80 6.64 -20.44
CA LYS A 89 1.50 7.32 -20.62
C LYS A 89 1.52 8.78 -20.14
N VAL A 90 2.27 9.06 -19.06
CA VAL A 90 2.41 10.43 -18.53
C VAL A 90 3.66 11.17 -19.01
N GLY A 91 4.32 10.65 -20.05
CA GLY A 91 5.38 11.36 -20.78
C GLY A 91 6.80 11.21 -20.24
N TYR A 92 7.04 10.25 -19.33
CA TYR A 92 8.40 10.00 -18.81
C TYR A 92 9.23 9.15 -19.76
N SER A 93 10.47 9.56 -19.99
CA SER A 93 11.48 8.71 -20.61
C SER A 93 11.93 7.61 -19.61
N PRO A 94 12.52 6.51 -20.08
CA PRO A 94 13.06 5.47 -19.18
C PRO A 94 14.03 6.02 -18.13
N ASP A 95 14.92 6.95 -18.52
CA ASP A 95 15.88 7.57 -17.60
C ASP A 95 15.18 8.46 -16.56
N ALA A 96 14.22 9.28 -16.98
CA ALA A 96 13.41 10.08 -16.06
C ALA A 96 12.66 9.21 -15.06
N LEU A 97 12.14 8.08 -15.53
CA LEU A 97 11.44 7.11 -14.65
C LEU A 97 12.39 6.47 -13.62
N VAL A 98 13.64 6.18 -13.99
CA VAL A 98 14.68 5.73 -13.05
C VAL A 98 14.93 6.78 -11.98
N HIS A 99 15.08 8.04 -12.38
CA HIS A 99 15.36 9.15 -11.45
C HIS A 99 14.20 9.35 -10.47
N VAL A 100 12.96 9.44 -10.96
CA VAL A 100 11.81 9.72 -10.10
C VAL A 100 11.53 8.61 -9.08
N ASN A 101 11.74 7.34 -9.44
CA ASN A 101 11.62 6.23 -8.49
C ASN A 101 12.67 6.32 -7.38
N ARG A 102 13.91 6.71 -7.68
CA ARG A 102 14.97 6.92 -6.68
C ARG A 102 14.68 8.13 -5.80
N ASP A 103 14.25 9.23 -6.39
CA ASP A 103 13.89 10.45 -5.68
C ASP A 103 12.74 10.25 -4.72
N ALA A 104 11.77 9.40 -5.09
CA ALA A 104 10.67 9.01 -4.22
C ALA A 104 11.17 8.32 -2.94
N ILE A 105 12.08 7.36 -3.06
CA ILE A 105 12.68 6.68 -1.90
C ILE A 105 13.55 7.65 -1.08
N ASP A 106 14.29 8.55 -1.75
CA ASP A 106 15.07 9.57 -1.03
C ASP A 106 14.18 10.51 -0.21
N LEU A 107 13.02 10.92 -0.75
CA LEU A 107 12.03 11.70 -0.01
C LEU A 107 11.55 10.97 1.25
N MET A 108 11.26 9.65 1.16
CA MET A 108 10.85 8.86 2.32
C MET A 108 11.98 8.78 3.36
N HIS A 109 13.22 8.65 2.94
CA HIS A 109 14.36 8.69 3.85
C HIS A 109 14.49 10.05 4.56
N GLN A 110 14.29 11.17 3.85
CA GLN A 110 14.32 12.52 4.45
C GLN A 110 13.23 12.67 5.51
N ILE A 111 12.03 12.14 5.25
CA ILE A 111 10.92 12.15 6.21
C ILE A 111 11.28 11.29 7.42
N ARG A 112 11.78 10.08 7.22
CA ARG A 112 12.22 9.19 8.31
C ARG A 112 13.27 9.85 9.20
N GLU A 113 14.32 10.40 8.62
CA GLU A 113 15.42 11.06 9.36
C GLU A 113 14.92 12.20 10.26
N ARG A 114 13.82 12.85 9.84
CA ARG A 114 13.27 13.98 10.58
C ARG A 114 12.32 13.56 11.72
N PHE A 115 11.59 12.46 11.56
CA PHE A 115 10.45 12.16 12.42
C PHE A 115 10.56 10.84 13.19
N GLU A 116 11.42 9.92 12.77
CA GLU A 116 11.56 8.64 13.44
C GLU A 116 12.05 8.80 14.88
N THR A 117 11.43 8.05 15.79
CA THR A 117 11.84 7.98 17.19
C THR A 117 12.13 6.52 17.61
N THR A 118 12.66 6.32 18.80
CA THR A 118 12.88 4.97 19.34
C THR A 118 11.59 4.20 19.58
N THR A 119 10.48 4.89 19.84
CA THR A 119 9.16 4.31 20.10
C THR A 119 8.24 4.32 18.88
N SER A 120 8.64 5.00 17.81
CA SER A 120 7.90 5.07 16.55
C SER A 120 8.85 4.84 15.37
N PRO A 121 9.26 3.58 15.13
CA PRO A 121 10.11 3.23 14.00
C PRO A 121 9.40 3.49 12.67
N MET A 122 10.13 4.00 11.66
CA MET A 122 9.57 4.32 10.35
C MET A 122 10.21 3.48 9.26
N VAL A 123 9.41 2.65 8.62
CA VAL A 123 9.83 1.73 7.55
C VAL A 123 9.66 2.41 6.20
N VAL A 124 10.70 2.47 5.39
CA VAL A 124 10.65 3.02 4.03
C VAL A 124 10.27 1.92 3.05
N SER A 125 9.14 2.09 2.40
CA SER A 125 8.55 1.13 1.44
C SER A 125 8.50 1.71 0.03
N GLY A 126 8.92 0.90 -0.95
CA GLY A 126 8.68 1.18 -2.36
C GLY A 126 7.31 0.68 -2.78
N ALA A 127 6.36 1.60 -3.03
CA ALA A 127 5.02 1.23 -3.45
C ALA A 127 4.97 0.86 -4.95
N ILE A 128 4.42 -0.31 -5.24
CA ILE A 128 4.24 -0.87 -6.58
C ILE A 128 2.73 -1.02 -6.84
N GLY A 129 2.27 -0.57 -8.00
CA GLY A 129 0.93 -0.86 -8.51
C GLY A 129 0.95 -1.98 -9.55
N PRO A 130 -0.23 -2.48 -9.96
CA PRO A 130 -0.33 -3.42 -11.06
C PRO A 130 0.17 -2.78 -12.36
N ARG A 131 0.58 -3.62 -13.31
CA ARG A 131 0.96 -3.14 -14.66
C ARG A 131 -0.22 -2.47 -15.35
N GLY A 132 -1.39 -3.10 -15.24
CA GLY A 132 -2.64 -2.60 -15.79
C GLY A 132 -3.39 -1.66 -14.86
N ASP A 133 -4.69 -1.71 -14.95
CA ASP A 133 -5.58 -0.97 -14.03
C ASP A 133 -5.65 -1.65 -12.65
N GLY A 134 -5.98 -0.86 -11.61
CA GLY A 134 -6.09 -1.35 -10.24
C GLY A 134 -7.40 -2.08 -9.94
N TYR A 135 -8.40 -1.96 -10.83
CA TYR A 135 -9.74 -2.53 -10.64
C TYR A 135 -10.14 -3.44 -11.80
N ASP A 136 -9.66 -3.15 -13.02
CA ASP A 136 -9.84 -4.02 -14.18
C ASP A 136 -8.56 -4.85 -14.41
N PRO A 137 -8.61 -6.18 -14.21
CA PRO A 137 -7.45 -7.04 -14.40
C PRO A 137 -6.97 -7.09 -15.87
N GLY A 138 -7.83 -6.74 -16.84
CA GLY A 138 -7.50 -6.74 -18.26
C GLY A 138 -6.84 -8.05 -18.73
N THR A 139 -5.75 -7.93 -19.49
CA THR A 139 -4.94 -9.09 -19.91
C THR A 139 -4.00 -9.50 -18.80
N LEU A 140 -4.22 -10.69 -18.25
CA LEU A 140 -3.39 -11.22 -17.17
C LEU A 140 -1.99 -11.59 -17.68
N MET A 141 -0.98 -11.16 -16.93
CA MET A 141 0.39 -11.64 -17.15
C MET A 141 0.59 -13.01 -16.54
N ARG A 142 1.45 -13.82 -17.18
CA ARG A 142 2.00 -14.99 -16.53
C ARG A 142 2.99 -14.58 -15.43
N PRO A 143 3.21 -15.42 -14.40
CA PRO A 143 4.09 -15.06 -13.28
C PRO A 143 5.53 -14.71 -13.68
N ASP A 144 6.08 -15.38 -14.71
CA ASP A 144 7.43 -15.12 -15.23
C ASP A 144 7.51 -13.75 -15.95
N GLU A 145 6.47 -13.40 -16.70
CA GLU A 145 6.33 -12.09 -17.34
C GLU A 145 6.18 -10.97 -16.28
N ALA A 146 5.31 -11.17 -15.30
CA ALA A 146 5.12 -10.22 -14.20
C ALA A 146 6.40 -10.05 -13.38
N ALA A 147 7.16 -11.14 -13.13
CA ALA A 147 8.44 -11.03 -12.42
C ALA A 147 9.45 -10.20 -13.22
N SER A 148 9.54 -10.41 -14.52
CA SER A 148 10.43 -9.63 -15.40
C SER A 148 10.02 -8.14 -15.42
N TYR A 149 8.72 -7.86 -15.47
CA TYR A 149 8.19 -6.51 -15.51
C TYR A 149 8.48 -5.74 -14.21
N HIS A 150 8.14 -6.31 -13.07
CA HIS A 150 8.28 -5.64 -11.77
C HIS A 150 9.72 -5.61 -11.25
N ALA A 151 10.62 -6.44 -11.79
CA ALA A 151 12.04 -6.40 -11.43
C ALA A 151 12.68 -5.03 -11.62
N PHE A 152 12.18 -4.24 -12.59
CA PHE A 152 12.64 -2.86 -12.83
C PHE A 152 12.49 -1.97 -11.58
N GLN A 153 11.25 -1.79 -11.09
CA GLN A 153 10.98 -0.94 -9.92
C GLN A 153 11.63 -1.51 -8.65
N ILE A 154 11.50 -2.83 -8.43
CA ILE A 154 12.07 -3.51 -7.26
C ILE A 154 13.58 -3.31 -7.19
N GLY A 155 14.28 -3.42 -8.32
CA GLY A 155 15.71 -3.16 -8.41
C GLY A 155 16.07 -1.73 -8.01
N LEU A 156 15.34 -0.74 -8.51
CA LEU A 156 15.54 0.67 -8.18
C LEU A 156 15.33 0.96 -6.68
N PHE A 157 14.27 0.41 -6.09
CA PHE A 157 13.99 0.57 -4.66
C PHE A 157 15.03 -0.10 -3.78
N ARG A 158 15.50 -1.31 -4.18
CA ARG A 158 16.62 -1.98 -3.50
C ARG A 158 17.84 -1.09 -3.46
N ASP A 159 18.23 -0.55 -4.61
CA ASP A 159 19.45 0.24 -4.79
C ASP A 159 19.35 1.63 -4.13
N ALA A 160 18.13 2.21 -4.07
CA ALA A 160 17.85 3.43 -3.35
C ALA A 160 17.76 3.25 -1.81
N GLY A 161 17.81 2.02 -1.31
CA GLY A 161 17.84 1.73 0.12
C GLY A 161 16.47 1.61 0.78
N ALA A 162 15.40 1.30 0.06
CA ALA A 162 14.12 0.95 0.66
C ALA A 162 14.24 -0.27 1.59
N ASP A 163 13.46 -0.31 2.64
CA ASP A 163 13.46 -1.43 3.59
C ASP A 163 12.66 -2.62 3.05
N LEU A 164 11.57 -2.35 2.33
CA LEU A 164 10.72 -3.35 1.70
C LEU A 164 10.06 -2.79 0.43
N VAL A 165 9.33 -3.64 -0.29
CA VAL A 165 8.41 -3.24 -1.35
C VAL A 165 7.00 -3.69 -0.99
N SER A 166 6.01 -2.82 -1.25
CA SER A 166 4.58 -3.10 -1.08
C SER A 166 3.88 -3.04 -2.42
N ALA A 167 3.33 -4.16 -2.87
CA ALA A 167 2.52 -4.22 -4.08
C ALA A 167 1.05 -4.06 -3.72
N PHE A 168 0.48 -2.91 -4.07
CA PHE A 168 -0.90 -2.55 -3.75
C PHE A 168 -1.85 -2.80 -4.91
N THR A 169 -3.10 -3.08 -4.55
CA THR A 169 -4.21 -3.22 -5.49
C THR A 169 -3.93 -4.33 -6.52
N MET A 170 -3.37 -5.44 -6.01
CA MET A 170 -3.17 -6.62 -6.86
C MET A 170 -4.52 -7.27 -7.14
N THR A 171 -4.82 -7.43 -8.43
CA THR A 171 -6.10 -7.94 -8.95
C THR A 171 -6.06 -9.44 -9.21
N SER A 172 -4.88 -10.05 -9.27
CA SER A 172 -4.68 -11.45 -9.58
C SER A 172 -3.54 -12.09 -8.80
N SER A 173 -3.66 -13.38 -8.53
CA SER A 173 -2.57 -14.16 -7.92
C SER A 173 -1.36 -14.30 -8.84
N SER A 174 -1.54 -14.33 -10.16
CA SER A 174 -0.46 -14.49 -11.13
C SER A 174 0.49 -13.30 -11.14
N GLU A 175 -0.01 -12.06 -11.14
CA GLU A 175 0.83 -10.87 -11.07
C GLU A 175 1.49 -10.74 -9.68
N ALA A 176 0.74 -10.97 -8.61
CA ALA A 176 1.25 -10.99 -7.25
C ALA A 176 2.39 -12.01 -7.05
N GLN A 177 2.27 -13.19 -7.65
CA GLN A 177 3.33 -14.20 -7.68
C GLN A 177 4.59 -13.68 -8.39
N GLY A 178 4.44 -13.02 -9.52
CA GLY A 178 5.56 -12.41 -10.24
C GLY A 178 6.28 -11.34 -9.43
N VAL A 179 5.54 -10.44 -8.77
CA VAL A 179 6.12 -9.45 -7.84
C VAL A 179 6.91 -10.13 -6.72
N ALA A 180 6.33 -11.16 -6.08
CA ALA A 180 6.98 -11.89 -4.99
C ALA A 180 8.27 -12.62 -5.46
N LEU A 181 8.27 -13.21 -6.65
CA LEU A 181 9.45 -13.85 -7.25
C LEU A 181 10.55 -12.81 -7.55
N ALA A 182 10.20 -11.68 -8.15
CA ALA A 182 11.14 -10.59 -8.43
C ALA A 182 11.76 -10.02 -7.14
N ALA A 183 10.94 -9.79 -6.11
CA ALA A 183 11.41 -9.32 -4.81
C ALA A 183 12.35 -10.32 -4.14
N LYS A 184 12.00 -11.63 -4.17
CA LYS A 184 12.85 -12.71 -3.67
C LYS A 184 14.21 -12.75 -4.39
N ALA A 185 14.21 -12.65 -5.72
CA ALA A 185 15.44 -12.61 -6.53
C ALA A 185 16.30 -11.38 -6.19
N ALA A 186 15.67 -10.24 -5.89
CA ALA A 186 16.35 -9.01 -5.48
C ALA A 186 16.75 -9.00 -4.00
N SER A 187 16.45 -10.04 -3.21
CA SER A 187 16.63 -10.07 -1.75
C SER A 187 15.93 -8.91 -1.03
N MET A 188 14.74 -8.54 -1.51
CA MET A 188 13.89 -7.53 -0.94
C MET A 188 12.70 -8.17 -0.19
N PRO A 189 12.45 -7.80 1.07
CA PRO A 189 11.18 -8.12 1.71
C PRO A 189 10.02 -7.56 0.86
N CYS A 190 8.96 -8.36 0.71
CA CYS A 190 7.82 -8.02 -0.12
C CYS A 190 6.52 -8.15 0.67
N VAL A 191 5.61 -7.21 0.44
CA VAL A 191 4.23 -7.24 0.92
C VAL A 191 3.31 -7.24 -0.29
N ILE A 192 2.30 -8.10 -0.26
CA ILE A 192 1.27 -8.16 -1.29
C ILE A 192 -0.06 -7.72 -0.68
N ALA A 193 -0.67 -6.71 -1.28
CA ALA A 193 -1.99 -6.22 -0.91
C ALA A 193 -2.99 -6.51 -2.06
N PHE A 194 -3.96 -7.35 -1.80
CA PHE A 194 -5.02 -7.66 -2.74
C PHE A 194 -6.18 -6.68 -2.59
N THR A 195 -6.77 -6.28 -3.72
CA THR A 195 -8.07 -5.60 -3.74
C THR A 195 -9.19 -6.61 -3.90
N LEU A 196 -10.36 -6.30 -3.36
CA LEU A 196 -11.53 -7.17 -3.38
C LEU A 196 -12.76 -6.41 -3.87
N GLU A 197 -13.57 -7.07 -4.66
CA GLU A 197 -14.88 -6.60 -5.07
C GLU A 197 -15.91 -6.72 -3.93
N THR A 198 -17.13 -6.23 -4.17
CA THR A 198 -18.21 -6.22 -3.16
C THR A 198 -18.63 -7.60 -2.66
N ASP A 199 -18.37 -8.64 -3.44
CA ASP A 199 -18.60 -10.05 -3.09
C ASP A 199 -17.45 -10.72 -2.33
N GLY A 200 -16.35 -9.99 -2.12
CA GLY A 200 -15.15 -10.47 -1.40
C GLY A 200 -14.19 -11.29 -2.25
N LEU A 201 -14.40 -11.35 -3.57
CA LEU A 201 -13.46 -11.98 -4.50
C LEU A 201 -12.48 -10.93 -5.07
N LEU A 202 -11.35 -11.39 -5.58
CA LEU A 202 -10.49 -10.55 -6.41
C LEU A 202 -11.21 -10.21 -7.72
N PRO A 203 -10.82 -9.13 -8.42
CA PRO A 203 -11.40 -8.80 -9.74
C PRO A 203 -11.33 -9.92 -10.78
N THR A 204 -10.40 -10.87 -10.61
CA THR A 204 -10.31 -12.10 -11.42
C THR A 204 -11.28 -13.20 -11.02
N GLY A 205 -12.07 -13.01 -9.96
CA GLY A 205 -12.97 -14.03 -9.41
C GLY A 205 -12.29 -15.06 -8.49
N GLU A 206 -10.99 -14.92 -8.22
CA GLU A 206 -10.28 -15.76 -7.25
C GLU A 206 -10.69 -15.41 -5.81
N SER A 207 -10.82 -16.39 -4.92
CA SER A 207 -10.93 -16.08 -3.50
C SER A 207 -9.59 -15.62 -2.92
N LEU A 208 -9.63 -14.79 -1.87
CA LEU A 208 -8.42 -14.32 -1.18
C LEU A 208 -7.57 -15.49 -0.64
N ALA A 209 -8.23 -16.54 -0.13
CA ALA A 209 -7.56 -17.76 0.33
C ALA A 209 -6.80 -18.46 -0.80
N GLN A 210 -7.42 -18.60 -1.98
CA GLN A 210 -6.76 -19.19 -3.15
C GLN A 210 -5.58 -18.32 -3.61
N ALA A 211 -5.76 -17.01 -3.70
CA ALA A 211 -4.71 -16.10 -4.14
C ALA A 211 -3.48 -16.15 -3.23
N ILE A 212 -3.68 -16.06 -1.90
CA ILE A 212 -2.59 -16.19 -0.91
C ILE A 212 -1.93 -17.56 -1.01
N GLY A 213 -2.72 -18.64 -1.06
CA GLY A 213 -2.20 -20.01 -1.17
C GLY A 213 -1.37 -20.25 -2.44
N THR A 214 -1.82 -19.71 -3.58
CA THR A 214 -1.10 -19.80 -4.86
C THR A 214 0.25 -19.08 -4.78
N VAL A 215 0.28 -17.84 -4.28
CA VAL A 215 1.53 -17.08 -4.16
C VAL A 215 2.48 -17.74 -3.17
N ASP A 216 2.00 -18.16 -2.00
CA ASP A 216 2.83 -18.81 -0.97
C ASP A 216 3.43 -20.14 -1.48
N ALA A 217 2.62 -20.98 -2.10
CA ALA A 217 3.08 -22.25 -2.67
C ALA A 217 4.16 -22.06 -3.76
N ALA A 218 3.94 -21.11 -4.67
CA ALA A 218 4.86 -20.86 -5.78
C ALA A 218 6.17 -20.20 -5.37
N THR A 219 6.18 -19.46 -4.26
CA THR A 219 7.33 -18.65 -3.82
C THR A 219 8.04 -19.19 -2.58
N GLY A 220 7.50 -20.27 -1.98
CA GLY A 220 7.97 -20.80 -0.70
C GLY A 220 7.72 -19.81 0.45
N ASN A 221 6.52 -19.23 0.51
CA ASN A 221 6.09 -18.23 1.51
C ASN A 221 6.98 -16.96 1.52
N SER A 222 7.48 -16.53 0.37
CA SER A 222 8.42 -15.40 0.30
C SER A 222 7.82 -14.03 0.69
N PRO A 223 6.53 -13.70 0.45
CA PRO A 223 5.96 -12.47 0.99
C PRO A 223 6.07 -12.44 2.51
N ALA A 224 6.50 -11.31 3.08
CA ALA A 224 6.61 -11.13 4.53
C ALA A 224 5.23 -11.23 5.19
N TYR A 225 4.22 -10.66 4.54
CA TYR A 225 2.80 -10.73 4.91
C TYR A 225 1.93 -10.25 3.74
N TYR A 226 0.62 -10.41 3.92
CA TYR A 226 -0.39 -9.88 3.00
C TYR A 226 -1.21 -8.77 3.65
N MET A 227 -1.85 -7.97 2.81
CA MET A 227 -2.81 -6.95 3.21
C MET A 227 -4.07 -7.03 2.34
N ILE A 228 -5.14 -6.38 2.80
CA ILE A 228 -6.31 -6.06 1.98
C ILE A 228 -6.31 -4.54 1.79
N ASN A 229 -6.39 -4.07 0.54
CA ASN A 229 -6.46 -2.64 0.25
C ASN A 229 -7.52 -2.32 -0.81
N CYS A 230 -7.91 -1.05 -0.89
CA CYS A 230 -8.89 -0.55 -1.86
C CYS A 230 -10.24 -1.31 -1.89
N ALA A 231 -10.65 -1.87 -0.76
CA ALA A 231 -11.97 -2.46 -0.52
C ALA A 231 -12.52 -1.91 0.81
N HIS A 232 -13.84 -1.69 0.90
CA HIS A 232 -14.44 -1.30 2.17
C HIS A 232 -14.58 -2.52 3.11
N PRO A 233 -14.51 -2.40 4.45
CA PRO A 233 -14.63 -3.55 5.36
C PRO A 233 -15.87 -4.41 5.15
N THR A 234 -16.98 -3.85 4.69
CA THR A 234 -18.19 -4.61 4.37
C THR A 234 -18.00 -5.59 3.21
N HIS A 235 -17.03 -5.38 2.33
CA HIS A 235 -16.75 -6.25 1.19
C HIS A 235 -15.98 -7.51 1.61
N PHE A 236 -15.17 -7.45 2.67
CA PHE A 236 -14.28 -8.56 3.05
C PHE A 236 -14.45 -9.10 4.48
N ASN A 237 -15.26 -8.45 5.31
CA ASN A 237 -15.43 -8.90 6.70
C ASN A 237 -15.90 -10.37 6.78
N HIS A 238 -16.86 -10.76 5.92
CA HIS A 238 -17.36 -12.12 5.84
C HIS A 238 -16.33 -13.13 5.28
N VAL A 239 -15.39 -12.66 4.44
CA VAL A 239 -14.32 -13.51 3.90
C VAL A 239 -13.38 -13.96 5.01
N LEU A 240 -13.15 -13.11 6.01
CA LEU A 240 -12.30 -13.40 7.15
C LEU A 240 -12.99 -14.29 8.21
N ASP A 241 -14.29 -14.59 8.07
CA ASP A 241 -15.01 -15.55 8.93
C ASP A 241 -14.68 -17.00 8.55
N ALA A 242 -14.07 -17.23 7.39
CA ALA A 242 -13.66 -18.57 6.99
C ALA A 242 -12.49 -19.08 7.84
N ASP A 243 -12.48 -20.40 8.09
CA ASP A 243 -11.35 -21.04 8.76
C ASP A 243 -10.17 -21.19 7.80
N GLY A 244 -8.94 -20.96 8.30
CA GLY A 244 -7.75 -21.24 7.50
C GLY A 244 -6.49 -20.56 8.01
N ALA A 245 -5.36 -21.23 7.85
CA ALA A 245 -4.05 -20.70 8.23
C ALA A 245 -3.64 -19.46 7.43
N TRP A 246 -4.22 -19.26 6.23
CA TRP A 246 -3.97 -18.13 5.35
C TRP A 246 -4.36 -16.79 5.99
N ILE A 247 -5.37 -16.76 6.87
CA ILE A 247 -5.80 -15.55 7.57
C ILE A 247 -4.66 -14.96 8.40
N LYS A 248 -3.84 -15.81 9.03
CA LYS A 248 -2.67 -15.39 9.81
C LYS A 248 -1.57 -14.74 8.98
N ARG A 249 -1.64 -14.90 7.66
CA ARG A 249 -0.74 -14.23 6.72
C ARG A 249 -1.13 -12.77 6.46
N ILE A 250 -2.39 -12.38 6.76
CA ILE A 250 -2.89 -11.01 6.59
C ILE A 250 -2.54 -10.22 7.84
N ARG A 251 -1.68 -9.21 7.69
CA ARG A 251 -1.25 -8.36 8.80
C ARG A 251 -1.66 -6.91 8.66
N GLY A 252 -2.19 -6.51 7.51
CA GLY A 252 -2.52 -5.12 7.27
C GLY A 252 -3.84 -4.90 6.56
N LEU A 253 -4.44 -3.74 6.85
CA LEU A 253 -5.66 -3.25 6.22
C LEU A 253 -5.47 -1.80 5.78
N ARG A 254 -5.83 -1.51 4.52
CA ARG A 254 -5.90 -0.16 3.94
C ARG A 254 -7.22 -0.01 3.18
N ALA A 255 -8.32 0.09 3.92
CA ALA A 255 -9.65 0.10 3.33
C ALA A 255 -10.00 1.43 2.65
N ASN A 256 -10.95 1.37 1.71
CA ASN A 256 -11.63 2.54 1.18
C ASN A 256 -12.61 3.12 2.21
N SER A 257 -12.90 4.41 2.08
CA SER A 257 -13.93 5.08 2.88
C SER A 257 -15.35 4.72 2.44
N SER A 258 -15.54 4.53 1.14
CA SER A 258 -16.83 4.27 0.49
C SER A 258 -17.17 2.79 0.47
N ARG A 259 -18.46 2.50 0.56
CA ARG A 259 -19.03 1.15 0.39
C ARG A 259 -19.38 0.82 -1.06
N CYS A 260 -19.25 1.79 -1.96
CA CYS A 260 -19.50 1.59 -3.38
C CYS A 260 -18.53 0.59 -3.99
N SER A 261 -18.96 -0.06 -5.05
CA SER A 261 -18.10 -0.91 -5.89
C SER A 261 -17.06 -0.07 -6.64
N HIS A 262 -16.01 -0.71 -7.13
CA HIS A 262 -14.97 -0.04 -7.92
C HIS A 262 -15.58 0.65 -9.15
N ALA A 263 -16.51 -0.01 -9.85
CA ALA A 263 -17.17 0.55 -11.03
C ALA A 263 -18.03 1.79 -10.70
N GLU A 264 -18.66 1.84 -9.54
CA GLU A 264 -19.41 3.03 -9.08
C GLU A 264 -18.45 4.16 -8.73
N LEU A 265 -17.32 3.87 -8.07
CA LEU A 265 -16.32 4.88 -7.69
C LEU A 265 -15.65 5.50 -8.91
N ASP A 266 -15.30 4.72 -9.93
CA ASP A 266 -14.68 5.22 -11.17
C ASP A 266 -15.60 6.17 -11.95
N ASN A 267 -16.92 6.00 -11.82
CA ASN A 267 -17.92 6.85 -12.47
C ASN A 267 -18.45 7.95 -11.55
N ALA A 268 -18.02 8.05 -10.30
CA ALA A 268 -18.52 9.03 -9.36
C ALA A 268 -18.01 10.45 -9.68
N PRO A 269 -18.90 11.46 -9.78
CA PRO A 269 -18.48 12.83 -10.05
C PRO A 269 -17.81 13.51 -8.84
N GLU A 270 -18.01 12.97 -7.65
CA GLU A 270 -17.50 13.50 -6.39
C GLU A 270 -16.90 12.37 -5.53
N LEU A 271 -15.99 12.75 -4.65
CA LEU A 271 -15.36 11.81 -3.73
C LEU A 271 -16.34 11.41 -2.62
N ASP A 272 -16.66 10.12 -2.52
CA ASP A 272 -17.36 9.58 -1.35
C ASP A 272 -16.36 9.35 -0.20
N MET A 273 -16.40 10.24 0.78
CA MET A 273 -15.54 10.17 1.96
C MET A 273 -16.06 9.23 3.05
N GLY A 274 -17.24 8.64 2.90
CA GLY A 274 -17.83 7.79 3.93
C GLY A 274 -17.89 8.45 5.32
N ASN A 275 -17.78 7.62 6.36
CA ASN A 275 -17.79 8.10 7.76
C ASN A 275 -16.53 7.62 8.51
N PRO A 276 -15.61 8.52 8.92
CA PRO A 276 -14.38 8.17 9.62
C PRO A 276 -14.60 7.40 10.94
N HIS A 277 -15.63 7.74 11.71
CA HIS A 277 -15.93 7.07 12.98
C HIS A 277 -16.46 5.65 12.76
N GLU A 278 -17.31 5.47 11.77
CA GLU A 278 -17.81 4.15 11.40
C GLU A 278 -16.68 3.25 10.92
N LEU A 279 -15.83 3.75 10.03
CA LEU A 279 -14.65 3.03 9.54
C LEU A 279 -13.72 2.64 10.71
N GLY A 280 -13.46 3.56 11.64
CA GLY A 280 -12.70 3.29 12.86
C GLY A 280 -13.30 2.17 13.70
N GLY A 281 -14.62 2.17 13.89
CA GLY A 281 -15.36 1.12 14.60
C GLY A 281 -15.25 -0.26 13.93
N GLN A 282 -15.33 -0.30 12.58
CA GLN A 282 -15.16 -1.51 11.79
C GLN A 282 -13.74 -2.08 11.94
N TYR A 283 -12.71 -1.24 11.89
CA TYR A 283 -11.32 -1.66 12.14
C TYR A 283 -11.12 -2.20 13.55
N ALA A 284 -11.66 -1.54 14.57
CA ALA A 284 -11.58 -2.02 15.96
C ALA A 284 -12.22 -3.39 16.14
N ASN A 285 -13.35 -3.67 15.46
CA ASN A 285 -13.96 -4.99 15.45
C ASN A 285 -13.09 -6.04 14.78
N LEU A 286 -12.47 -5.73 13.64
CA LEU A 286 -11.55 -6.62 12.94
C LEU A 286 -10.29 -6.93 13.77
N VAL A 287 -9.65 -5.92 14.32
CA VAL A 287 -8.43 -6.10 15.16
C VAL A 287 -8.74 -6.91 16.42
N ARG A 288 -9.91 -6.73 17.05
CA ARG A 288 -10.33 -7.55 18.20
C ARG A 288 -10.50 -9.02 17.84
N ARG A 289 -11.05 -9.31 16.65
CA ARG A 289 -11.22 -10.69 16.14
C ARG A 289 -9.90 -11.30 15.66
N PHE A 290 -9.03 -10.48 15.09
CA PHE A 290 -7.76 -10.86 14.46
C PHE A 290 -6.60 -10.02 15.01
N PRO A 291 -6.13 -10.29 16.25
CA PRO A 291 -5.11 -9.45 16.91
C PRO A 291 -3.76 -9.41 16.19
N HIS A 292 -3.52 -10.32 15.28
CA HIS A 292 -2.32 -10.34 14.45
C HIS A 292 -2.35 -9.27 13.32
N ILE A 293 -3.51 -8.70 13.01
CA ILE A 293 -3.64 -7.57 12.09
C ILE A 293 -3.25 -6.31 12.86
N ASN A 294 -2.04 -5.83 12.63
CA ASN A 294 -1.42 -4.74 13.37
C ASN A 294 -0.94 -3.57 12.51
N ILE A 295 -1.14 -3.62 11.18
CA ILE A 295 -0.75 -2.57 10.24
C ILE A 295 -2.03 -1.95 9.68
N LEU A 296 -2.29 -0.67 10.04
CA LEU A 296 -3.59 -0.05 9.83
C LEU A 296 -3.42 1.28 9.11
N GLY A 297 -4.22 1.51 8.09
CA GLY A 297 -4.28 2.75 7.34
C GLY A 297 -5.49 2.82 6.44
N GLY A 298 -5.43 3.63 5.40
CA GLY A 298 -6.53 3.78 4.47
C GLY A 298 -6.09 3.75 3.00
N CYS A 299 -7.08 3.68 2.11
CA CYS A 299 -6.92 3.77 0.67
C CYS A 299 -7.85 4.87 0.12
N CYS A 300 -8.41 4.71 -1.07
CA CYS A 300 -9.20 5.73 -1.75
C CYS A 300 -10.32 6.30 -0.87
N GLY A 301 -10.49 7.63 -0.94
CA GLY A 301 -11.47 8.40 -0.17
C GLY A 301 -11.11 8.62 1.30
N THR A 302 -10.13 7.90 1.86
CA THR A 302 -9.70 8.14 3.25
C THR A 302 -8.64 9.24 3.33
N ASP A 303 -8.65 9.97 4.45
CA ASP A 303 -7.68 10.98 4.79
C ASP A 303 -7.22 10.86 6.26
N HIS A 304 -6.50 11.86 6.75
CA HIS A 304 -5.96 11.89 8.11
C HIS A 304 -7.04 11.76 9.20
N ARG A 305 -8.30 12.19 8.96
CA ARG A 305 -9.42 12.04 9.89
C ARG A 305 -9.80 10.58 10.07
N HIS A 306 -9.79 9.82 8.98
CA HIS A 306 -10.06 8.37 8.98
C HIS A 306 -8.98 7.61 9.73
N VAL A 307 -7.71 7.86 9.42
CA VAL A 307 -6.58 7.20 10.09
C VAL A 307 -6.53 7.56 11.58
N HIS A 308 -6.88 8.79 11.95
CA HIS A 308 -7.04 9.18 13.34
C HIS A 308 -8.12 8.36 14.05
N CYS A 309 -9.32 8.25 13.47
CA CYS A 309 -10.42 7.46 14.05
C CYS A 309 -10.04 5.97 14.16
N ILE A 310 -9.39 5.40 13.14
CA ILE A 310 -8.85 4.04 13.16
C ILE A 310 -7.86 3.87 14.32
N SER A 311 -6.88 4.76 14.43
CA SER A 311 -5.85 4.71 15.49
C SER A 311 -6.46 4.77 16.89
N VAL A 312 -7.40 5.69 17.12
CA VAL A 312 -8.06 5.84 18.42
C VAL A 312 -8.93 4.62 18.76
N ALA A 313 -9.74 4.15 17.81
CA ALA A 313 -10.65 3.04 18.03
C ALA A 313 -9.90 1.72 18.28
N CYS A 314 -8.83 1.45 17.52
CA CYS A 314 -8.05 0.22 17.67
C CYS A 314 -7.24 0.18 18.96
N ARG A 315 -6.70 1.31 19.45
CA ARG A 315 -6.03 1.38 20.76
C ARG A 315 -6.97 1.06 21.93
N ARG A 316 -8.25 1.36 21.81
CA ARG A 316 -9.25 1.03 22.85
C ARG A 316 -9.73 -0.42 22.79
N ALA A 317 -9.46 -1.10 21.69
CA ALA A 317 -9.88 -2.47 21.43
C ALA A 317 -8.78 -3.50 21.76
N ALA A 318 -7.52 -3.09 21.82
CA ALA A 318 -6.35 -3.88 22.23
C ALA A 318 -6.21 -3.85 23.77
#